data_e26af02b390b7ff20135aff58dee6da1
#
_entry.id   e26af02b390b7ff20135aff58dee6da1
#
_cell.length_a   1.000
_cell.length_b   1.000
_cell.length_c   1.000
_cell.angle_alpha   90.00
_cell.angle_beta   90.00
_cell.angle_gamma   90.00
#
_symmetry.space_group_name_H-M   'P 1'
#
loop_
_entity.id
_entity.type
_entity.pdbx_description
1 polymer ?
#
loop_
_entity_poly.entity_id
_entity_poly.type
_entity_poly.pdbx_seq_one_letter_code
_entity_poly.pdbx_strand_id
1 'polypeptide(L)'
;MKFNLQQFYNFCSQLKIETKEKGLRKMDRLLGTQTYVMDEIASGLEQDIHFFVILKGRQLGITTISLALDLYWHFTHNGLGGTLVTDSEENRDMFRGTLGAYMDGLPKEFKIPQLAHNRNSLSLKNRSRIFYQVAGTRAKGSLGRGKGITFLHGTETSSWGDEEGLASLLASLAETNPDRLYIFESTARGFNMFHDMYTTAKRARTQKAIFCGWWRNEFYSASPDSDVYRVYWDGKLNPEEKEWTKEIKKLYDFEITSRQMAWWRWKLAEGMKDDALMYQEFPPTEDYAFVMTGLSFFSNARCTDAMKIAKKISYDSYRYVMGSYFHDTQVVKSTERLATLKVWEEPVEQGYYVIGADPAYGSSDWADRFCIQVFRCYADGMEQVAEFATSEMNTYQFAWVIAHLAGAYKNSTLNLEVNGPGQAVINELKNLKRQASSIGGVVGRDLMDVYSSMQQFIWRRNDSLGGMSNSIGWLTTQQSKERMLSYMKDYFERGMMNIYSEETIDQMKTIVRDMGSIEASGRNKDDRVIACGLAAAAYAEQVGPRLITAKITRDLNKKQEDMTPGEMAASRGVSTYLKRIGFGSQ
;
A
#
# COMPACT_ATOMS: atom_id res chain seq x y z
N MET A 1 22.58 -29.94 3.28
CA MET A 1 21.90 -31.14 2.69
C MET A 1 20.72 -30.63 1.90
N LYS A 2 20.47 -31.13 0.67
CA LYS A 2 19.27 -30.64 -0.06
C LYS A 2 18.02 -31.04 0.71
N PHE A 3 17.04 -30.12 0.85
CA PHE A 3 15.76 -30.41 1.50
C PHE A 3 15.04 -31.54 0.76
N ASN A 4 14.75 -32.62 1.48
CA ASN A 4 14.05 -33.77 0.92
C ASN A 4 12.59 -33.76 1.39
N LEU A 5 11.71 -33.31 0.51
CA LEU A 5 10.28 -33.13 0.81
C LEU A 5 9.60 -34.45 1.22
N GLN A 6 9.96 -35.59 0.58
CA GLN A 6 9.38 -36.88 0.93
C GLN A 6 9.81 -37.34 2.33
N GLN A 7 11.07 -37.11 2.71
CA GLN A 7 11.52 -37.39 4.08
C GLN A 7 10.81 -36.51 5.10
N PHE A 8 10.57 -35.25 4.76
CA PHE A 8 9.80 -34.35 5.60
C PHE A 8 8.35 -34.85 5.77
N TYR A 9 7.68 -35.27 4.71
CA TYR A 9 6.32 -35.82 4.79
C TYR A 9 6.28 -37.12 5.61
N ASN A 10 7.28 -37.98 5.49
CA ASN A 10 7.43 -39.17 6.31
C ASN A 10 7.62 -38.80 7.79
N PHE A 11 8.36 -37.74 8.10
CA PHE A 11 8.49 -37.21 9.44
C PHE A 11 7.15 -36.69 9.96
N CYS A 12 6.43 -35.90 9.19
CA CYS A 12 5.10 -35.38 9.55
C CYS A 12 4.13 -36.50 9.91
N SER A 13 4.14 -37.62 9.18
CA SER A 13 3.26 -38.78 9.44
C SER A 13 3.48 -39.43 10.81
N GLN A 14 4.61 -39.18 11.46
CA GLN A 14 4.89 -39.66 12.82
C GLN A 14 4.40 -38.70 13.92
N LEU A 15 4.11 -37.43 13.58
CA LEU A 15 3.66 -36.42 14.54
C LEU A 15 2.22 -36.65 14.97
N LYS A 16 1.91 -36.27 16.20
CA LYS A 16 0.54 -36.19 16.72
C LYS A 16 0.11 -34.75 16.82
N ILE A 17 -1.06 -34.45 16.25
CA ILE A 17 -1.66 -33.11 16.23
C ILE A 17 -3.04 -33.13 16.86
N GLU A 18 -3.39 -32.03 17.51
CA GLU A 18 -4.75 -31.75 17.90
C GLU A 18 -5.49 -31.05 16.77
N THR A 19 -6.65 -31.55 16.40
CA THR A 19 -7.51 -30.97 15.39
C THR A 19 -8.87 -30.62 15.97
N LYS A 20 -9.48 -29.53 15.52
CA LYS A 20 -10.80 -29.10 15.98
C LYS A 20 -11.88 -30.17 15.78
N GLU A 21 -11.79 -30.89 14.66
CA GLU A 21 -12.85 -31.81 14.21
C GLU A 21 -12.72 -33.21 14.80
N LYS A 22 -11.48 -33.64 15.14
CA LYS A 22 -11.19 -35.04 15.48
C LYS A 22 -10.31 -35.23 16.71
N GLY A 23 -10.02 -34.15 17.47
CA GLY A 23 -9.13 -34.21 18.62
C GLY A 23 -7.70 -34.65 18.24
N LEU A 24 -7.05 -35.42 19.13
CA LEU A 24 -5.66 -35.87 18.96
C LEU A 24 -5.59 -36.99 17.89
N ARG A 25 -4.79 -36.77 16.85
CA ARG A 25 -4.57 -37.74 15.74
C ARG A 25 -3.15 -37.66 15.18
N LYS A 26 -2.76 -38.66 14.39
CA LYS A 26 -1.52 -38.57 13.59
C LYS A 26 -1.69 -37.59 12.44
N MET A 27 -0.58 -36.93 12.06
CA MET A 27 -0.50 -36.04 10.87
C MET A 27 -0.18 -36.88 9.62
N ASP A 28 -0.93 -37.95 9.41
CA ASP A 28 -0.73 -38.91 8.34
C ASP A 28 -1.33 -38.48 6.99
N ARG A 29 -2.18 -37.48 7.02
CA ARG A 29 -2.74 -36.83 5.82
C ARG A 29 -2.59 -35.32 5.92
N LEU A 30 -1.81 -34.76 5.01
CA LEU A 30 -1.64 -33.32 4.87
C LEU A 30 -2.81 -32.72 4.06
N LEU A 31 -3.11 -31.45 4.34
CA LEU A 31 -4.07 -30.67 3.56
C LEU A 31 -3.44 -30.25 2.23
N GLY A 32 -4.25 -30.03 1.19
CA GLY A 32 -3.77 -29.48 -0.08
C GLY A 32 -3.09 -28.10 0.07
N THR A 33 -3.52 -27.31 1.06
CA THR A 33 -2.85 -26.05 1.44
C THR A 33 -1.44 -26.26 1.98
N GLN A 34 -1.25 -27.29 2.81
CA GLN A 34 0.04 -27.62 3.45
C GLN A 34 1.05 -28.16 2.42
N THR A 35 0.61 -29.08 1.58
CA THR A 35 1.47 -29.63 0.51
C THR A 35 1.86 -28.54 -0.48
N TYR A 36 0.94 -27.69 -0.91
CA TYR A 36 1.22 -26.57 -1.80
C TYR A 36 2.32 -25.64 -1.24
N VAL A 37 2.20 -25.21 0.00
CA VAL A 37 3.20 -24.30 0.60
C VAL A 37 4.56 -25.00 0.76
N MET A 38 4.59 -26.28 1.11
CA MET A 38 5.85 -27.03 1.20
C MET A 38 6.50 -27.27 -0.15
N ASP A 39 5.72 -27.52 -1.20
CA ASP A 39 6.22 -27.63 -2.58
C ASP A 39 6.84 -26.30 -3.04
N GLU A 40 6.20 -25.17 -2.72
CA GLU A 40 6.71 -23.82 -3.04
C GLU A 40 8.01 -23.49 -2.29
N ILE A 41 8.12 -23.90 -1.02
CA ILE A 41 9.35 -23.75 -0.22
C ILE A 41 10.45 -24.66 -0.81
N ALA A 42 10.15 -25.93 -1.09
CA ALA A 42 11.12 -26.86 -1.67
C ALA A 42 11.65 -26.36 -3.03
N SER A 43 10.76 -25.92 -3.91
CA SER A 43 11.11 -25.31 -5.20
C SER A 43 11.98 -24.06 -5.04
N GLY A 44 11.71 -23.21 -4.03
CA GLY A 44 12.54 -22.05 -3.72
C GLY A 44 13.95 -22.43 -3.26
N LEU A 45 14.06 -23.41 -2.35
CA LEU A 45 15.34 -23.91 -1.86
C LEU A 45 16.20 -24.54 -2.98
N GLU A 46 15.59 -25.18 -3.97
CA GLU A 46 16.29 -25.67 -5.16
C GLU A 46 16.89 -24.54 -6.02
N GLN A 47 16.31 -23.33 -5.93
CA GLN A 47 16.76 -22.11 -6.61
C GLN A 47 17.66 -21.22 -5.71
N ASP A 48 18.16 -21.75 -4.59
CA ASP A 48 18.94 -21.02 -3.57
C ASP A 48 18.19 -19.84 -2.93
N ILE A 49 16.86 -19.91 -2.91
CA ILE A 49 16.00 -18.95 -2.18
C ILE A 49 15.73 -19.51 -0.79
N HIS A 50 16.10 -18.75 0.25
CA HIS A 50 15.98 -19.16 1.65
C HIS A 50 15.06 -18.25 2.48
N PHE A 51 14.44 -17.26 1.86
CA PHE A 51 13.56 -16.30 2.51
C PHE A 51 12.16 -16.36 1.88
N PHE A 52 11.17 -16.73 2.69
CA PHE A 52 9.80 -16.95 2.24
C PHE A 52 8.83 -16.08 3.02
N VAL A 53 7.92 -15.42 2.31
CA VAL A 53 6.82 -14.64 2.89
C VAL A 53 5.51 -15.25 2.42
N ILE A 54 4.73 -15.80 3.37
CA ILE A 54 3.54 -16.58 3.09
C ILE A 54 2.29 -15.78 3.51
N LEU A 55 1.57 -15.29 2.53
CA LEU A 55 0.24 -14.72 2.71
C LEU A 55 -0.80 -15.84 2.63
N LYS A 56 -1.56 -16.03 3.67
CA LYS A 56 -2.52 -17.15 3.77
C LYS A 56 -3.91 -16.68 4.16
N GLY A 57 -4.92 -17.43 3.73
CA GLY A 57 -6.24 -17.37 4.36
C GLY A 57 -6.24 -17.97 5.77
N ARG A 58 -7.30 -17.72 6.52
CA ARG A 58 -7.44 -18.19 7.90
C ARG A 58 -7.61 -19.70 7.97
N GLN A 59 -6.99 -20.32 8.99
CA GLN A 59 -7.14 -21.74 9.36
C GLN A 59 -6.85 -22.74 8.23
N LEU A 60 -5.83 -22.46 7.43
CA LEU A 60 -5.37 -23.34 6.34
C LEU A 60 -4.35 -24.39 6.79
N GLY A 61 -4.04 -24.48 8.09
CA GLY A 61 -3.06 -25.41 8.66
C GLY A 61 -1.60 -25.06 8.35
N ILE A 62 -1.32 -23.86 7.85
CA ILE A 62 0.04 -23.44 7.48
C ILE A 62 0.95 -23.35 8.70
N THR A 63 0.51 -22.69 9.79
CA THR A 63 1.29 -22.62 11.03
C THR A 63 1.60 -24.03 11.58
N THR A 64 0.64 -24.97 11.47
CA THR A 64 0.82 -26.36 11.93
C THR A 64 1.95 -27.06 11.17
N ILE A 65 1.98 -26.94 9.82
CA ILE A 65 3.03 -27.58 9.02
C ILE A 65 4.38 -26.84 9.15
N SER A 66 4.36 -25.50 9.33
CA SER A 66 5.57 -24.71 9.58
C SER A 66 6.21 -25.09 10.91
N LEU A 67 5.44 -25.29 11.99
CA LEU A 67 5.97 -25.81 13.26
C LEU A 67 6.56 -27.23 13.11
N ALA A 68 5.99 -28.06 12.26
CA ALA A 68 6.59 -29.36 11.94
C ALA A 68 7.93 -29.21 11.19
N LEU A 69 8.01 -28.22 10.28
CA LEU A 69 9.24 -27.88 9.57
C LEU A 69 10.30 -27.29 10.51
N ASP A 70 9.90 -26.44 11.48
CA ASP A 70 10.80 -25.93 12.52
C ASP A 70 11.51 -27.08 13.25
N LEU A 71 10.73 -28.07 13.67
CA LEU A 71 11.27 -29.23 14.38
C LEU A 71 12.14 -30.09 13.48
N TYR A 72 11.66 -30.42 12.26
CA TYR A 72 12.39 -31.22 11.28
C TYR A 72 13.74 -30.60 10.94
N TRP A 73 13.77 -29.28 10.69
CA TRP A 73 14.99 -28.57 10.32
C TRP A 73 16.05 -28.61 11.41
N HIS A 74 15.64 -28.39 12.67
CA HIS A 74 16.55 -28.48 13.82
C HIS A 74 16.97 -29.91 14.14
N PHE A 75 16.19 -30.92 13.74
CA PHE A 75 16.54 -32.32 13.92
C PHE A 75 17.54 -32.81 12.88
N THR A 76 17.44 -32.33 11.66
CA THR A 76 18.28 -32.78 10.55
C THR A 76 19.56 -31.97 10.36
N HIS A 77 19.66 -30.79 10.98
CA HIS A 77 20.85 -29.93 10.91
C HIS A 77 21.44 -29.69 12.29
N ASN A 78 22.76 -29.68 12.39
CA ASN A 78 23.47 -29.54 13.66
C ASN A 78 23.87 -28.09 13.93
N GLY A 79 23.72 -27.63 15.17
CA GLY A 79 24.26 -26.34 15.60
C GLY A 79 23.47 -25.12 15.09
N LEU A 80 22.23 -25.29 14.65
CA LEU A 80 21.40 -24.18 14.18
C LEU A 80 20.94 -23.29 15.32
N GLY A 81 21.03 -21.98 15.11
CA GLY A 81 20.38 -20.94 15.93
C GLY A 81 19.03 -20.57 15.35
N GLY A 82 17.96 -21.19 15.83
CA GLY A 82 16.58 -20.91 15.42
C GLY A 82 15.88 -19.90 16.30
N THR A 83 14.92 -19.20 15.73
CA THR A 83 14.04 -18.27 16.44
C THR A 83 12.61 -18.44 15.92
N LEU A 84 11.66 -18.69 16.83
CA LEU A 84 10.22 -18.61 16.57
C LEU A 84 9.71 -17.31 17.19
N VAL A 85 9.15 -16.42 16.37
CA VAL A 85 8.60 -15.14 16.81
C VAL A 85 7.10 -15.11 16.58
N THR A 86 6.36 -14.72 17.61
CA THR A 86 4.89 -14.66 17.63
C THR A 86 4.41 -13.25 17.96
N ASP A 87 3.15 -12.97 17.71
CA ASP A 87 2.48 -11.72 18.03
C ASP A 87 2.14 -11.55 19.51
N SER A 88 1.98 -12.67 20.26
CA SER A 88 1.54 -12.66 21.66
C SER A 88 2.21 -13.74 22.51
N GLU A 89 2.21 -13.52 23.84
CA GLU A 89 2.70 -14.52 24.80
C GLU A 89 1.85 -15.80 24.80
N GLU A 90 0.55 -15.66 24.57
CA GLU A 90 -0.37 -16.78 24.48
C GLU A 90 -0.02 -17.69 23.30
N ASN A 91 0.16 -17.12 22.11
CA ASN A 91 0.58 -17.85 20.91
C ASN A 91 1.95 -18.48 21.09
N ARG A 92 2.92 -17.78 21.72
CA ARG A 92 4.23 -18.36 22.04
C ARG A 92 4.09 -19.62 22.91
N ASP A 93 3.31 -19.56 23.98
CA ASP A 93 3.16 -20.69 24.92
C ASP A 93 2.38 -21.84 24.27
N MET A 94 1.40 -21.55 23.41
CA MET A 94 0.67 -22.53 22.61
C MET A 94 1.60 -23.24 21.62
N PHE A 95 2.40 -22.51 20.83
CA PHE A 95 3.29 -23.12 19.83
C PHE A 95 4.44 -23.88 20.47
N ARG A 96 4.97 -23.41 21.61
CA ARG A 96 5.91 -24.17 22.43
C ARG A 96 5.30 -25.49 22.89
N GLY A 97 4.04 -25.49 23.35
CA GLY A 97 3.30 -26.70 23.71
C GLY A 97 3.11 -27.65 22.53
N THR A 98 2.78 -27.11 21.37
CA THR A 98 2.63 -27.89 20.13
C THR A 98 3.94 -28.59 19.73
N LEU A 99 5.08 -27.87 19.76
CA LEU A 99 6.40 -28.48 19.50
C LEU A 99 6.73 -29.58 20.52
N GLY A 100 6.36 -29.37 21.80
CA GLY A 100 6.47 -30.40 22.85
C GLY A 100 5.66 -31.65 22.50
N ALA A 101 4.40 -31.48 22.14
CA ALA A 101 3.50 -32.59 21.77
C ALA A 101 4.02 -33.34 20.53
N TYR A 102 4.57 -32.62 19.54
CA TYR A 102 5.21 -33.25 18.38
C TYR A 102 6.39 -34.14 18.79
N MET A 103 7.28 -33.62 19.62
CA MET A 103 8.44 -34.39 20.12
C MET A 103 8.03 -35.59 20.94
N ASP A 104 7.02 -35.46 21.81
CA ASP A 104 6.52 -36.56 22.64
C ASP A 104 5.88 -37.67 21.79
N GLY A 105 5.21 -37.27 20.70
CA GLY A 105 4.55 -38.19 19.77
C GLY A 105 5.51 -38.99 18.87
N LEU A 106 6.76 -38.54 18.71
CA LEU A 106 7.72 -39.20 17.83
C LEU A 106 8.17 -40.57 18.34
N PRO A 107 8.36 -41.58 17.45
CA PRO A 107 9.07 -42.80 17.75
C PRO A 107 10.50 -42.55 18.26
N LYS A 108 11.05 -43.48 19.05
CA LYS A 108 12.40 -43.31 19.65
C LYS A 108 13.49 -43.09 18.60
N GLU A 109 13.35 -43.68 17.45
CA GLU A 109 14.29 -43.62 16.31
C GLU A 109 14.40 -42.20 15.70
N PHE A 110 13.34 -41.41 15.86
CA PHE A 110 13.28 -40.04 15.36
C PHE A 110 13.55 -38.98 16.43
N LYS A 111 13.71 -39.40 17.71
CA LYS A 111 13.91 -38.48 18.82
C LYS A 111 15.36 -38.04 18.95
N ILE A 112 15.59 -36.72 18.90
CA ILE A 112 16.83 -36.12 19.37
C ILE A 112 16.65 -35.75 20.85
N PRO A 113 17.55 -36.17 21.76
CA PRO A 113 17.43 -35.82 23.15
C PRO A 113 17.41 -34.30 23.36
N GLN A 114 16.47 -33.86 24.20
CA GLN A 114 16.37 -32.48 24.63
C GLN A 114 17.36 -32.21 25.76
N LEU A 115 18.08 -31.11 25.71
CA LEU A 115 18.89 -30.60 26.81
C LEU A 115 18.07 -29.65 27.69
N ALA A 116 17.18 -28.89 27.10
CA ALA A 116 16.24 -28.00 27.78
C ALA A 116 15.03 -27.72 26.88
N HIS A 117 13.85 -27.67 27.50
CA HIS A 117 12.64 -27.14 26.86
C HIS A 117 11.88 -26.33 27.91
N ASN A 118 12.05 -25.02 27.86
CA ASN A 118 11.47 -24.08 28.79
C ASN A 118 10.70 -22.96 28.09
N ARG A 119 10.24 -21.96 28.83
CA ARG A 119 9.47 -20.84 28.26
C ARG A 119 10.23 -20.05 27.19
N ASN A 120 11.55 -20.01 27.24
CA ASN A 120 12.39 -19.14 26.41
C ASN A 120 13.05 -19.88 25.25
N SER A 121 13.27 -21.21 25.37
CA SER A 121 13.97 -21.96 24.34
C SER A 121 13.77 -23.47 24.41
N LEU A 122 13.92 -24.11 23.26
CA LEU A 122 14.21 -25.52 23.08
C LEU A 122 15.69 -25.68 22.72
N SER A 123 16.41 -26.54 23.45
CA SER A 123 17.82 -26.89 23.15
C SER A 123 17.94 -28.38 22.94
N LEU A 124 18.62 -28.80 21.89
CA LEU A 124 18.78 -30.18 21.47
C LEU A 124 20.24 -30.66 21.65
N LYS A 125 20.42 -31.97 21.80
CA LYS A 125 21.76 -32.58 21.99
C LYS A 125 22.68 -32.38 20.75
N ASN A 126 22.12 -32.20 19.56
CA ASN A 126 22.87 -31.86 18.35
C ASN A 126 23.32 -30.38 18.28
N ARG A 127 23.22 -29.64 19.40
CA ARG A 127 23.54 -28.22 19.58
C ARG A 127 22.62 -27.23 18.84
N SER A 128 21.56 -27.71 18.18
CA SER A 128 20.54 -26.81 17.62
C SER A 128 19.63 -26.28 18.71
N ARG A 129 19.16 -25.02 18.54
CA ARG A 129 18.29 -24.33 19.51
C ARG A 129 17.19 -23.55 18.79
N ILE A 130 16.02 -23.49 19.39
CA ILE A 130 14.93 -22.60 18.99
C ILE A 130 14.65 -21.65 20.15
N PHE A 131 14.80 -20.35 19.93
CA PHE A 131 14.40 -19.31 20.89
C PHE A 131 12.96 -18.90 20.62
N TYR A 132 12.17 -18.79 21.68
CA TYR A 132 10.79 -18.30 21.62
C TYR A 132 10.74 -16.82 21.94
N GLN A 133 10.30 -15.99 21.01
CA GLN A 133 10.23 -14.54 21.15
C GLN A 133 8.81 -14.04 20.85
N VAL A 134 8.49 -12.86 21.37
CA VAL A 134 7.21 -12.18 21.13
C VAL A 134 7.51 -10.79 20.61
N ALA A 135 6.92 -10.42 19.47
CA ALA A 135 7.02 -9.10 18.88
C ALA A 135 6.17 -8.09 19.67
N GLY A 136 6.59 -6.84 19.72
CA GLY A 136 5.79 -5.73 20.26
C GLY A 136 5.67 -5.63 21.77
N THR A 137 6.36 -6.49 22.56
CA THR A 137 6.32 -6.43 24.01
C THR A 137 7.55 -5.75 24.61
N ARG A 138 7.35 -5.09 25.72
CA ARG A 138 8.25 -4.47 26.74
C ARG A 138 9.66 -3.99 26.34
N ALA A 139 10.25 -4.44 25.25
CA ALA A 139 11.56 -4.03 24.77
C ALA A 139 11.52 -3.86 23.24
N LYS A 140 10.89 -2.76 22.76
CA LYS A 140 10.90 -2.40 21.34
C LYS A 140 12.33 -2.48 20.79
N GLY A 141 12.48 -3.03 19.58
CA GLY A 141 13.77 -3.15 18.91
C GLY A 141 14.74 -4.19 19.48
N SER A 142 14.31 -5.13 20.34
CA SER A 142 15.20 -6.14 20.95
C SER A 142 15.20 -7.50 20.25
N LEU A 143 14.31 -7.72 19.28
CA LEU A 143 14.22 -8.99 18.55
C LEU A 143 15.54 -9.32 17.85
N GLY A 144 16.01 -10.56 18.02
CA GLY A 144 17.22 -11.04 17.33
C GLY A 144 18.55 -10.53 17.87
N ARG A 145 18.60 -9.51 18.74
CA ARG A 145 19.86 -8.92 19.23
C ARG A 145 20.73 -9.96 19.95
N GLY A 146 22.02 -9.99 19.60
CA GLY A 146 23.00 -10.89 20.18
C GLY A 146 22.85 -12.36 19.78
N LYS A 147 22.08 -12.66 18.74
CA LYS A 147 21.87 -14.01 18.24
C LYS A 147 22.24 -14.07 16.75
N GLY A 148 23.08 -15.03 16.38
CA GLY A 148 23.27 -15.39 14.97
C GLY A 148 22.12 -16.30 14.56
N ILE A 149 21.17 -15.78 13.79
CA ILE A 149 19.95 -16.49 13.41
C ILE A 149 20.17 -17.19 12.07
N THR A 150 20.15 -18.52 12.08
CA THR A 150 20.24 -19.37 10.88
C THR A 150 18.89 -19.95 10.47
N PHE A 151 17.91 -19.94 11.40
CA PHE A 151 16.54 -20.35 11.12
C PHE A 151 15.57 -19.36 11.77
N LEU A 152 14.56 -18.93 11.02
CA LEU A 152 13.53 -18.02 11.54
C LEU A 152 12.14 -18.47 11.07
N HIS A 153 11.22 -18.55 12.03
CA HIS A 153 9.79 -18.64 11.77
C HIS A 153 9.09 -17.49 12.48
N GLY A 154 8.62 -16.51 11.70
CA GLY A 154 7.75 -15.42 12.13
C GLY A 154 6.29 -15.74 11.81
N THR A 155 5.45 -15.90 12.82
CA THR A 155 4.04 -16.24 12.65
C THR A 155 3.14 -15.07 13.06
N GLU A 156 1.99 -14.92 12.39
CA GLU A 156 1.04 -13.81 12.53
C GLU A 156 1.73 -12.43 12.42
N THR A 157 2.66 -12.32 11.48
CA THR A 157 3.55 -11.16 11.30
C THR A 157 2.78 -9.87 11.05
N SER A 158 1.60 -9.91 10.43
CA SER A 158 0.74 -8.75 10.22
C SER A 158 0.21 -8.12 11.53
N SER A 159 0.26 -8.87 12.63
CA SER A 159 -0.15 -8.41 13.97
C SER A 159 1.00 -7.82 14.78
N TRP A 160 2.23 -7.84 14.27
CA TRP A 160 3.38 -7.29 14.98
C TRP A 160 3.35 -5.76 14.94
N GLY A 161 3.35 -5.12 16.11
CA GLY A 161 3.45 -3.66 16.23
C GLY A 161 4.88 -3.17 16.45
N ASP A 162 5.91 -3.97 16.14
CA ASP A 162 7.33 -3.70 16.46
C ASP A 162 8.19 -3.73 15.18
N GLU A 163 8.17 -2.63 14.44
CA GLU A 163 8.96 -2.50 13.21
C GLU A 163 10.46 -2.38 13.48
N GLU A 164 10.86 -1.70 14.56
CA GLU A 164 12.26 -1.64 14.98
C GLU A 164 12.76 -3.04 15.36
N GLY A 165 11.91 -3.84 16.02
CA GLY A 165 12.16 -5.23 16.32
C GLY A 165 12.32 -6.07 15.06
N LEU A 166 11.44 -5.89 14.07
CA LEU A 166 11.57 -6.57 12.79
C LEU A 166 12.88 -6.19 12.07
N ALA A 167 13.23 -4.91 11.99
CA ALA A 167 14.48 -4.48 11.38
C ALA A 167 15.72 -5.07 12.09
N SER A 168 15.72 -5.09 13.44
CA SER A 168 16.77 -5.72 14.25
C SER A 168 16.86 -7.22 14.01
N LEU A 169 15.71 -7.89 13.87
CA LEU A 169 15.61 -9.32 13.59
C LEU A 169 16.20 -9.64 12.21
N LEU A 170 15.81 -8.89 11.18
CA LEU A 170 16.32 -9.06 9.81
C LEU A 170 17.83 -8.83 9.72
N ALA A 171 18.36 -7.83 10.44
CA ALA A 171 19.80 -7.56 10.53
C ALA A 171 20.59 -8.66 11.27
N SER A 172 19.92 -9.56 12.00
CA SER A 172 20.55 -10.66 12.74
C SER A 172 20.57 -11.98 11.96
N LEU A 173 20.03 -12.01 10.74
CA LEU A 173 19.95 -13.21 9.91
C LEU A 173 21.31 -13.54 9.28
N ALA A 174 21.65 -14.83 9.23
CA ALA A 174 22.85 -15.30 8.54
C ALA A 174 22.68 -15.17 7.01
N GLU A 175 23.65 -14.57 6.34
CA GLU A 175 23.59 -14.32 4.91
C GLU A 175 24.12 -15.51 4.07
N THR A 176 25.12 -16.24 4.56
CA THR A 176 25.86 -17.23 3.80
C THR A 176 25.75 -18.68 4.32
N ASN A 177 25.05 -18.88 5.45
CA ASN A 177 24.88 -20.23 5.98
C ASN A 177 24.04 -21.09 4.98
N PRO A 178 24.54 -22.25 4.51
CA PRO A 178 23.84 -23.06 3.51
C PRO A 178 22.55 -23.71 4.04
N ASP A 179 22.45 -23.86 5.36
CA ASP A 179 21.31 -24.48 6.03
C ASP A 179 20.32 -23.42 6.58
N ARG A 180 20.48 -22.13 6.18
CA ARG A 180 19.57 -21.06 6.59
C ARG A 180 18.17 -21.24 6.01
N LEU A 181 17.15 -20.87 6.78
CA LEU A 181 15.77 -20.85 6.32
C LEU A 181 14.96 -19.82 7.10
N TYR A 182 14.30 -18.91 6.39
CA TYR A 182 13.52 -17.82 6.97
C TYR A 182 12.10 -17.84 6.41
N ILE A 183 11.12 -17.97 7.29
CA ILE A 183 9.70 -18.07 6.96
C ILE A 183 8.95 -17.01 7.76
N PHE A 184 8.20 -16.17 7.08
CA PHE A 184 7.21 -15.27 7.67
C PHE A 184 5.84 -15.66 7.14
N GLU A 185 4.87 -15.89 8.03
CA GLU A 185 3.55 -16.29 7.63
C GLU A 185 2.48 -15.50 8.38
N SER A 186 1.43 -15.08 7.66
CA SER A 186 0.31 -14.34 8.25
C SER A 186 -0.92 -14.36 7.37
N THR A 187 -2.09 -14.11 7.98
CA THR A 187 -3.22 -13.51 7.27
C THR A 187 -2.93 -12.02 7.04
N ALA A 188 -3.56 -11.40 6.06
CA ALA A 188 -3.46 -9.97 5.85
C ALA A 188 -4.19 -9.19 6.97
N ARG A 189 -3.69 -8.01 7.30
CA ARG A 189 -4.36 -7.03 8.17
C ARG A 189 -4.11 -5.63 7.64
N GLY A 190 -4.70 -5.33 6.47
CA GLY A 190 -4.50 -4.07 5.78
C GLY A 190 -3.05 -3.84 5.32
N PHE A 191 -2.73 -2.60 5.02
CA PHE A 191 -1.43 -2.17 4.49
C PHE A 191 -0.47 -1.86 5.65
N ASN A 192 0.26 -2.84 6.11
CA ASN A 192 1.22 -2.75 7.22
C ASN A 192 2.60 -3.31 6.80
N MET A 193 3.52 -3.42 7.75
CA MET A 193 4.87 -3.94 7.48
C MET A 193 4.89 -5.33 6.83
N PHE A 194 3.89 -6.19 7.08
CA PHE A 194 3.79 -7.50 6.43
C PHE A 194 3.40 -7.36 4.96
N HIS A 195 2.52 -6.41 4.62
CA HIS A 195 2.20 -6.06 3.24
C HIS A 195 3.46 -5.63 2.48
N ASP A 196 4.27 -4.74 3.08
CA ASP A 196 5.51 -4.25 2.45
C ASP A 196 6.53 -5.37 2.27
N MET A 197 6.66 -6.26 3.25
CA MET A 197 7.50 -7.45 3.18
C MET A 197 7.03 -8.39 2.05
N TYR A 198 5.73 -8.66 1.96
CA TYR A 198 5.16 -9.51 0.93
C TYR A 198 5.35 -8.92 -0.47
N THR A 199 5.09 -7.62 -0.63
CA THR A 199 5.26 -6.90 -1.90
C THR A 199 6.73 -6.84 -2.32
N THR A 200 7.64 -6.67 -1.36
CA THR A 200 9.09 -6.73 -1.60
C THR A 200 9.50 -8.12 -2.07
N ALA A 201 9.04 -9.18 -1.40
CA ALA A 201 9.35 -10.56 -1.77
C ALA A 201 8.83 -10.93 -3.17
N LYS A 202 7.70 -10.38 -3.62
CA LYS A 202 7.20 -10.56 -5.00
C LYS A 202 8.14 -10.00 -6.07
N ARG A 203 8.88 -8.94 -5.75
CA ARG A 203 9.77 -8.25 -6.69
C ARG A 203 11.22 -8.69 -6.56
N ALA A 204 11.59 -9.27 -5.44
CA ALA A 204 12.95 -9.70 -5.15
C ALA A 204 13.31 -11.00 -5.89
N ARG A 205 14.62 -11.18 -6.20
CA ARG A 205 15.14 -12.42 -6.78
C ARG A 205 15.62 -13.43 -5.73
N THR A 206 15.87 -12.96 -4.50
CA THR A 206 16.42 -13.75 -3.39
C THR A 206 15.38 -14.10 -2.33
N GLN A 207 14.14 -13.70 -2.55
CA GLN A 207 13.01 -13.94 -1.67
C GLN A 207 11.84 -14.49 -2.49
N LYS A 208 10.95 -15.25 -1.87
CA LYS A 208 9.77 -15.80 -2.52
C LYS A 208 8.51 -15.47 -1.73
N ALA A 209 7.59 -14.77 -2.38
CA ALA A 209 6.23 -14.57 -1.89
C ALA A 209 5.37 -15.79 -2.28
N ILE A 210 4.60 -16.31 -1.33
CA ILE A 210 3.69 -17.43 -1.53
C ILE A 210 2.30 -17.00 -1.09
N PHE A 211 1.33 -17.09 -1.99
CA PHE A 211 -0.08 -16.88 -1.66
C PHE A 211 -0.80 -18.21 -1.51
N CYS A 212 -1.44 -18.44 -0.37
CA CYS A 212 -2.26 -19.61 -0.12
C CYS A 212 -3.72 -19.19 0.11
N GLY A 213 -4.53 -19.25 -0.96
CA GLY A 213 -5.95 -18.92 -0.92
C GLY A 213 -6.80 -19.98 -0.22
N TRP A 214 -7.94 -19.56 0.33
CA TRP A 214 -8.88 -20.41 1.05
C TRP A 214 -9.36 -21.63 0.23
N TRP A 215 -9.48 -21.47 -1.07
CA TRP A 215 -9.99 -22.46 -2.01
C TRP A 215 -9.06 -23.68 -2.18
N ARG A 216 -7.83 -23.63 -1.72
CA ARG A 216 -6.95 -24.79 -1.66
C ARG A 216 -7.26 -25.73 -0.50
N ASN A 217 -8.13 -25.34 0.43
CA ASN A 217 -8.55 -26.18 1.53
C ASN A 217 -9.78 -27.02 1.10
N GLU A 218 -9.61 -28.33 1.00
CA GLU A 218 -10.66 -29.25 0.61
C GLU A 218 -11.87 -29.29 1.56
N PHE A 219 -11.68 -28.87 2.81
CA PHE A 219 -12.77 -28.80 3.81
C PHE A 219 -13.63 -27.55 3.68
N TYR A 220 -13.17 -26.54 2.93
CA TYR A 220 -13.95 -25.33 2.68
C TYR A 220 -14.88 -25.54 1.48
N SER A 221 -15.77 -26.55 1.63
CA SER A 221 -16.74 -26.95 0.61
C SER A 221 -18.03 -27.48 1.25
N ALA A 222 -19.17 -27.10 0.70
CA ALA A 222 -20.47 -27.61 1.15
C ALA A 222 -20.75 -29.01 0.58
N SER A 223 -21.36 -29.91 1.39
CA SER A 223 -21.87 -31.18 0.85
C SER A 223 -23.02 -30.90 -0.12
N PRO A 224 -23.10 -31.60 -1.27
CA PRO A 224 -24.22 -31.44 -2.21
C PRO A 224 -25.62 -31.66 -1.58
N ASP A 225 -25.69 -32.51 -0.57
CA ASP A 225 -26.93 -32.84 0.15
C ASP A 225 -27.22 -31.88 1.33
N SER A 226 -26.34 -30.93 1.60
CA SER A 226 -26.51 -29.99 2.72
C SER A 226 -27.45 -28.84 2.36
N ASP A 227 -28.09 -28.28 3.38
CA ASP A 227 -28.88 -27.05 3.23
C ASP A 227 -28.01 -25.87 2.78
N VAL A 228 -26.75 -25.82 3.22
CA VAL A 228 -25.77 -24.79 2.77
C VAL A 228 -25.63 -24.82 1.25
N TYR A 229 -25.48 -26.00 0.63
CA TYR A 229 -25.36 -26.07 -0.82
C TYR A 229 -26.65 -25.67 -1.52
N ARG A 230 -27.80 -26.14 -1.03
CA ARG A 230 -29.12 -25.85 -1.63
C ARG A 230 -29.51 -24.39 -1.57
N VAL A 231 -29.17 -23.71 -0.46
CA VAL A 231 -29.51 -22.30 -0.23
C VAL A 231 -28.55 -21.33 -0.92
N TYR A 232 -27.24 -21.64 -0.88
CA TYR A 232 -26.21 -20.71 -1.30
C TYR A 232 -25.62 -20.95 -2.69
N TRP A 233 -26.06 -22.01 -3.40
CA TRP A 233 -25.71 -22.24 -4.80
C TRP A 233 -26.91 -22.15 -5.70
N ASP A 234 -26.98 -21.08 -6.48
CA ASP A 234 -28.07 -20.78 -7.44
C ASP A 234 -27.76 -21.23 -8.89
N GLY A 235 -26.69 -21.99 -9.09
CA GLY A 235 -26.26 -22.49 -10.41
C GLY A 235 -25.42 -21.56 -11.25
N LYS A 236 -25.13 -20.33 -10.78
CA LYS A 236 -24.32 -19.32 -11.52
C LYS A 236 -23.47 -18.48 -10.60
N LEU A 237 -22.39 -17.94 -11.15
CA LEU A 237 -21.54 -16.97 -10.50
C LEU A 237 -22.08 -15.54 -10.75
N ASN A 238 -21.97 -14.67 -9.75
CA ASN A 238 -22.19 -13.24 -9.92
C ASN A 238 -21.03 -12.58 -10.71
N PRO A 239 -21.13 -11.32 -11.13
CA PRO A 239 -20.08 -10.65 -11.91
C PRO A 239 -18.73 -10.60 -11.23
N GLU A 240 -18.69 -10.31 -9.93
CA GLU A 240 -17.46 -10.24 -9.13
C GLU A 240 -16.83 -11.62 -8.95
N GLU A 241 -17.64 -12.64 -8.62
CA GLU A 241 -17.17 -14.02 -8.51
C GLU A 241 -16.61 -14.55 -9.83
N LYS A 242 -17.18 -14.17 -10.98
CA LYS A 242 -16.63 -14.50 -12.31
C LYS A 242 -15.28 -13.86 -12.54
N GLU A 243 -15.08 -12.63 -12.08
CA GLU A 243 -13.82 -11.91 -12.23
C GLU A 243 -12.72 -12.64 -11.45
N TRP A 244 -12.87 -12.81 -10.14
CA TRP A 244 -11.81 -13.40 -9.33
C TRP A 244 -11.64 -14.91 -9.55
N THR A 245 -12.69 -15.68 -9.91
CA THR A 245 -12.52 -17.10 -10.29
C THR A 245 -11.70 -17.25 -11.58
N LYS A 246 -11.91 -16.35 -12.56
CA LYS A 246 -11.09 -16.29 -13.78
C LYS A 246 -9.64 -15.94 -13.47
N GLU A 247 -9.41 -15.01 -12.55
CA GLU A 247 -8.09 -14.62 -12.10
C GLU A 247 -7.38 -15.77 -11.38
N ILE A 248 -8.06 -16.47 -10.48
CA ILE A 248 -7.53 -17.66 -9.80
C ILE A 248 -7.11 -18.73 -10.81
N LYS A 249 -7.95 -19.01 -11.81
CA LYS A 249 -7.61 -19.98 -12.87
C LYS A 249 -6.36 -19.53 -13.64
N LYS A 250 -6.25 -18.24 -13.94
CA LYS A 250 -5.11 -17.67 -14.69
C LYS A 250 -3.81 -17.71 -13.89
N LEU A 251 -3.85 -17.31 -12.62
CA LEU A 251 -2.64 -17.12 -11.79
C LEU A 251 -2.17 -18.42 -11.12
N TYR A 252 -3.09 -19.28 -10.74
CA TYR A 252 -2.81 -20.44 -9.90
C TYR A 252 -3.23 -21.78 -10.51
N ASP A 253 -3.73 -21.77 -11.76
CA ASP A 253 -4.27 -22.94 -12.47
C ASP A 253 -5.24 -23.78 -11.63
N PHE A 254 -6.11 -23.11 -10.86
CA PHE A 254 -7.08 -23.73 -9.97
C PHE A 254 -8.51 -23.37 -10.35
N GLU A 255 -9.40 -24.38 -10.38
CA GLU A 255 -10.82 -24.20 -10.64
C GLU A 255 -11.64 -24.36 -9.36
N ILE A 256 -12.32 -23.28 -8.97
CA ILE A 256 -13.22 -23.32 -7.82
C ILE A 256 -14.49 -24.05 -8.18
N THR A 257 -14.85 -25.02 -7.36
CA THR A 257 -16.07 -25.83 -7.53
C THR A 257 -17.32 -25.10 -7.02
N SER A 258 -18.50 -25.51 -7.51
CA SER A 258 -19.78 -25.02 -7.00
C SER A 258 -19.95 -25.26 -5.49
N ARG A 259 -19.40 -26.35 -4.97
CA ARG A 259 -19.40 -26.68 -3.54
C ARG A 259 -18.60 -25.70 -2.69
N GLN A 260 -17.44 -25.27 -3.20
CA GLN A 260 -16.61 -24.26 -2.57
C GLN A 260 -17.29 -22.88 -2.64
N MET A 261 -17.93 -22.55 -3.77
CA MET A 261 -18.69 -21.32 -3.89
C MET A 261 -19.87 -21.26 -2.92
N ALA A 262 -20.62 -22.34 -2.77
CA ALA A 262 -21.71 -22.42 -1.79
C ALA A 262 -21.20 -22.20 -0.37
N TRP A 263 -20.05 -22.82 -0.01
CA TRP A 263 -19.41 -22.62 1.28
C TRP A 263 -18.99 -21.17 1.50
N TRP A 264 -18.35 -20.53 0.49
CA TRP A 264 -17.86 -19.16 0.58
C TRP A 264 -19.02 -18.16 0.78
N ARG A 265 -20.10 -18.28 0.00
CA ARG A 265 -21.31 -17.47 0.14
C ARG A 265 -22.00 -17.65 1.48
N TRP A 266 -22.11 -18.88 1.95
CA TRP A 266 -22.64 -19.18 3.29
C TRP A 266 -21.78 -18.53 4.37
N LYS A 267 -20.46 -18.67 4.25
CA LYS A 267 -19.51 -18.12 5.22
C LYS A 267 -19.58 -16.61 5.29
N LEU A 268 -19.75 -15.95 4.14
CA LEU A 268 -19.99 -14.51 4.06
C LEU A 268 -21.31 -14.12 4.73
N ALA A 269 -22.41 -14.74 4.31
CA ALA A 269 -23.77 -14.34 4.72
C ALA A 269 -24.06 -14.58 6.21
N GLU A 270 -23.65 -15.74 6.73
CA GLU A 270 -23.98 -16.15 8.10
C GLU A 270 -22.81 -16.04 9.07
N GLY A 271 -21.59 -16.25 8.58
CA GLY A 271 -20.39 -16.29 9.41
C GLY A 271 -19.74 -14.95 9.66
N MET A 272 -19.45 -14.19 8.62
CA MET A 272 -18.69 -12.94 8.72
C MET A 272 -19.59 -11.71 8.71
N LYS A 273 -20.61 -11.68 7.85
CA LYS A 273 -21.55 -10.54 7.67
C LYS A 273 -20.87 -9.22 7.29
N ASP A 274 -19.63 -9.28 6.84
CA ASP A 274 -18.78 -8.15 6.46
C ASP A 274 -17.87 -8.59 5.31
N ASP A 275 -18.04 -7.96 4.15
CA ASP A 275 -17.31 -8.30 2.93
C ASP A 275 -15.79 -8.06 3.11
N ALA A 276 -15.39 -6.96 3.75
CA ALA A 276 -13.99 -6.63 3.96
C ALA A 276 -13.30 -7.67 4.88
N LEU A 277 -13.97 -8.05 5.97
CA LEU A 277 -13.48 -9.10 6.86
C LEU A 277 -13.42 -10.46 6.16
N MET A 278 -14.42 -10.76 5.30
CA MET A 278 -14.42 -12.00 4.52
C MET A 278 -13.24 -12.05 3.54
N TYR A 279 -12.97 -10.97 2.82
CA TYR A 279 -11.83 -10.88 1.91
C TYR A 279 -10.48 -10.93 2.64
N GLN A 280 -10.38 -10.33 3.82
CA GLN A 280 -9.17 -10.42 4.63
C GLN A 280 -8.90 -11.86 5.12
N GLU A 281 -9.92 -12.52 5.66
CA GLU A 281 -9.78 -13.83 6.31
C GLU A 281 -9.79 -14.99 5.29
N PHE A 282 -10.54 -14.84 4.18
CA PHE A 282 -10.69 -15.84 3.12
C PHE A 282 -10.50 -15.22 1.73
N PRO A 283 -9.33 -14.64 1.44
CA PRO A 283 -9.10 -13.92 0.19
C PRO A 283 -9.14 -14.84 -1.03
N PRO A 284 -9.84 -14.41 -2.11
CA PRO A 284 -9.79 -15.11 -3.39
C PRO A 284 -8.40 -15.01 -4.03
N THR A 285 -7.84 -13.82 -4.10
CA THR A 285 -6.47 -13.56 -4.57
C THR A 285 -5.73 -12.65 -3.58
N GLU A 286 -4.44 -12.47 -3.79
CA GLU A 286 -3.61 -11.61 -2.93
C GLU A 286 -4.04 -10.15 -2.93
N ASP A 287 -4.58 -9.64 -4.05
CA ASP A 287 -5.06 -8.27 -4.16
C ASP A 287 -6.32 -8.03 -3.28
N TYR A 288 -7.14 -9.05 -3.08
CA TYR A 288 -8.30 -8.99 -2.18
C TYR A 288 -7.91 -9.17 -0.71
N ALA A 289 -6.76 -9.77 -0.40
CA ALA A 289 -6.35 -10.06 0.97
C ALA A 289 -6.07 -8.79 1.78
N PHE A 290 -5.39 -7.82 1.19
CA PHE A 290 -5.00 -6.58 1.86
C PHE A 290 -6.11 -5.52 1.88
N VAL A 291 -7.36 -5.97 2.02
CA VAL A 291 -8.48 -5.06 2.27
C VAL A 291 -8.42 -4.60 3.73
N MET A 292 -8.61 -3.30 3.93
CA MET A 292 -8.62 -2.73 5.29
C MET A 292 -9.85 -3.20 6.07
N THR A 293 -9.62 -3.91 7.17
CA THR A 293 -10.62 -4.12 8.22
C THR A 293 -10.64 -2.89 9.11
N GLY A 294 -11.57 -2.06 8.90
CA GLY A 294 -11.82 -0.81 9.57
C GLY A 294 -12.77 -0.02 8.69
N LEU A 295 -13.31 1.06 9.16
CA LEU A 295 -14.09 1.96 8.33
C LEU A 295 -13.14 2.61 7.31
N SER A 296 -12.88 1.92 6.19
CA SER A 296 -12.18 2.54 5.05
C SER A 296 -12.87 3.87 4.76
N PHE A 297 -12.09 4.93 4.73
CA PHE A 297 -12.67 6.26 4.52
C PHE A 297 -13.20 6.41 3.10
N PHE A 298 -12.48 5.91 2.10
CA PHE A 298 -12.92 5.85 0.70
C PHE A 298 -13.48 4.47 0.36
N SER A 299 -14.45 4.39 -0.55
CA SER A 299 -15.00 3.12 -1.04
C SER A 299 -13.93 2.31 -1.78
N ASN A 300 -13.63 1.10 -1.27
CA ASN A 300 -12.67 0.19 -1.89
C ASN A 300 -13.07 -0.21 -3.31
N ALA A 301 -14.36 -0.44 -3.56
CA ALA A 301 -14.88 -0.75 -4.89
C ALA A 301 -14.58 0.40 -5.85
N ARG A 302 -14.85 1.64 -5.43
CA ARG A 302 -14.58 2.83 -6.25
C ARG A 302 -13.08 3.05 -6.49
N CYS A 303 -12.23 2.81 -5.49
CA CYS A 303 -10.77 2.85 -5.65
C CYS A 303 -10.27 1.78 -6.63
N THR A 304 -10.85 0.58 -6.60
CA THR A 304 -10.52 -0.50 -7.53
C THR A 304 -10.89 -0.13 -8.97
N ASP A 305 -12.08 0.44 -9.19
CA ASP A 305 -12.50 0.90 -10.51
C ASP A 305 -11.65 2.07 -11.03
N ALA A 306 -11.31 3.03 -10.15
CA ALA A 306 -10.40 4.11 -10.49
C ALA A 306 -9.00 3.59 -10.87
N MET A 307 -8.48 2.59 -10.17
CA MET A 307 -7.21 1.94 -10.49
C MET A 307 -7.24 1.27 -11.88
N LYS A 308 -8.34 0.60 -12.24
CA LYS A 308 -8.51 0.00 -13.57
C LYS A 308 -8.47 1.05 -14.68
N ILE A 309 -9.00 2.25 -14.42
CA ILE A 309 -8.97 3.39 -15.36
C ILE A 309 -7.56 3.98 -15.41
N ALA A 310 -6.94 4.25 -14.25
CA ALA A 310 -5.61 4.83 -14.16
C ALA A 310 -4.56 4.03 -14.93
N LYS A 311 -4.57 2.71 -14.82
CA LYS A 311 -3.67 1.80 -15.58
C LYS A 311 -3.81 1.87 -17.11
N LYS A 312 -4.87 2.49 -17.64
CA LYS A 312 -5.11 2.61 -19.09
C LYS A 312 -4.77 3.99 -19.63
N ILE A 313 -4.59 4.97 -18.76
CA ILE A 313 -4.33 6.36 -19.15
C ILE A 313 -2.82 6.60 -19.09
N SER A 314 -2.25 6.99 -20.23
CA SER A 314 -0.83 7.36 -20.32
C SER A 314 -0.57 8.75 -19.76
N TYR A 315 0.65 8.98 -19.31
CA TYR A 315 1.15 10.26 -18.85
C TYR A 315 2.57 10.51 -19.35
N ASP A 316 2.93 11.78 -19.47
CA ASP A 316 4.31 12.18 -19.69
C ASP A 316 5.06 12.32 -18.36
N SER A 317 6.30 11.84 -18.34
CA SER A 317 7.17 11.82 -17.17
C SER A 317 8.23 12.91 -17.24
N TYR A 318 8.31 13.74 -16.20
CA TYR A 318 9.28 14.83 -16.08
C TYR A 318 9.96 14.81 -14.71
N ARG A 319 11.09 15.51 -14.65
CA ARG A 319 11.75 15.84 -13.38
C ARG A 319 12.21 17.29 -13.37
N TYR A 320 12.22 17.88 -12.18
CA TYR A 320 12.83 19.20 -11.98
C TYR A 320 14.32 19.05 -11.78
N VAL A 321 15.08 19.88 -12.49
CA VAL A 321 16.52 20.11 -12.27
C VAL A 321 16.63 21.49 -11.61
N MET A 322 16.91 21.50 -10.31
CA MET A 322 16.94 22.73 -9.52
C MET A 322 18.20 23.52 -9.82
N GLY A 323 18.04 24.80 -10.18
CA GLY A 323 19.13 25.76 -10.29
C GLY A 323 19.45 26.45 -8.97
N SER A 324 20.39 27.37 -9.01
CA SER A 324 20.72 28.24 -7.88
C SER A 324 19.66 29.31 -7.61
N TYR A 325 18.90 29.67 -8.66
CA TYR A 325 17.81 30.63 -8.62
C TYR A 325 16.56 30.05 -9.31
N PHE A 326 15.41 30.67 -9.07
CA PHE A 326 14.15 30.27 -9.69
C PHE A 326 14.25 30.18 -11.23
N HIS A 327 14.84 31.17 -11.88
CA HIS A 327 14.94 31.24 -13.35
C HIS A 327 15.94 30.24 -13.96
N ASP A 328 16.79 29.62 -13.15
CA ASP A 328 17.72 28.56 -13.58
C ASP A 328 17.09 27.16 -13.45
N THR A 329 15.92 27.07 -12.82
CA THR A 329 15.22 25.79 -12.62
C THR A 329 14.60 25.33 -13.93
N GLN A 330 14.84 24.07 -14.30
CA GLN A 330 14.39 23.46 -15.54
C GLN A 330 13.50 22.25 -15.30
N VAL A 331 12.59 22.01 -16.23
CA VAL A 331 11.80 20.78 -16.27
C VAL A 331 12.25 19.98 -17.49
N VAL A 332 12.71 18.75 -17.25
CA VAL A 332 13.25 17.89 -18.31
C VAL A 332 12.47 16.57 -18.38
N LYS A 333 12.31 16.02 -19.57
CA LYS A 333 11.72 14.68 -19.73
C LYS A 333 12.55 13.66 -18.95
N SER A 334 11.87 12.69 -18.36
CA SER A 334 12.48 11.69 -17.50
C SER A 334 11.92 10.31 -17.80
N THR A 335 12.61 9.28 -17.32
CA THR A 335 12.03 7.94 -17.25
C THR A 335 11.08 7.87 -16.07
N GLU A 336 10.09 7.02 -16.14
CA GLU A 336 9.11 6.81 -15.06
C GLU A 336 9.75 6.61 -13.68
N ARG A 337 10.85 5.86 -13.62
CA ARG A 337 11.60 5.59 -12.37
C ARG A 337 12.19 6.83 -11.70
N LEU A 338 12.56 7.84 -12.46
CA LEU A 338 13.22 9.07 -11.99
C LEU A 338 12.29 10.28 -12.05
N ALA A 339 11.04 10.09 -12.50
CA ALA A 339 10.08 11.16 -12.62
C ALA A 339 9.62 11.64 -11.25
N THR A 340 9.63 12.96 -11.06
CA THR A 340 9.01 13.63 -9.91
C THR A 340 7.71 14.35 -10.31
N LEU A 341 7.47 14.53 -11.60
CA LEU A 341 6.27 15.16 -12.15
C LEU A 341 5.68 14.26 -13.22
N LYS A 342 4.39 13.92 -13.05
CA LYS A 342 3.55 13.22 -14.03
C LYS A 342 2.55 14.21 -14.60
N VAL A 343 2.38 14.20 -15.93
CA VAL A 343 1.43 15.08 -16.64
C VAL A 343 0.52 14.22 -17.51
N TRP A 344 -0.76 14.19 -17.20
CA TRP A 344 -1.80 13.49 -17.97
C TRP A 344 -2.41 14.37 -19.05
N GLU A 345 -2.49 15.68 -18.76
CA GLU A 345 -2.99 16.68 -19.72
C GLU A 345 -2.13 17.94 -19.65
N GLU A 346 -1.66 18.40 -20.79
CA GLU A 346 -0.96 19.68 -20.89
C GLU A 346 -1.90 20.85 -20.60
N PRO A 347 -1.38 21.97 -20.06
CA PRO A 347 -2.20 23.16 -19.79
C PRO A 347 -2.91 23.68 -21.02
N VAL A 348 -4.19 24.02 -20.91
CA VAL A 348 -4.97 24.70 -21.96
C VAL A 348 -5.25 26.14 -21.58
N GLU A 349 -5.23 27.05 -22.56
CA GLU A 349 -5.25 28.50 -22.31
C GLU A 349 -6.52 28.98 -21.58
N GLN A 350 -7.67 28.36 -21.84
CA GLN A 350 -8.95 28.70 -21.22
C GLN A 350 -9.35 27.71 -20.09
N GLY A 351 -8.41 26.88 -19.63
CA GLY A 351 -8.66 25.96 -18.56
C GLY A 351 -8.84 26.68 -17.21
N TYR A 352 -9.65 26.11 -16.34
CA TYR A 352 -9.74 26.49 -14.93
C TYR A 352 -9.16 25.35 -14.10
N TYR A 353 -8.29 25.70 -13.14
CA TYR A 353 -7.56 24.69 -12.39
C TYR A 353 -7.64 24.91 -10.89
N VAL A 354 -7.48 23.85 -10.14
CA VAL A 354 -7.15 23.90 -8.70
C VAL A 354 -5.82 23.20 -8.50
N ILE A 355 -5.00 23.77 -7.63
CA ILE A 355 -3.71 23.23 -7.21
C ILE A 355 -3.78 22.99 -5.71
N GLY A 356 -3.70 21.75 -5.26
CA GLY A 356 -3.51 21.39 -3.86
C GLY A 356 -2.04 21.13 -3.60
N ALA A 357 -1.46 21.74 -2.58
CA ALA A 357 -0.06 21.61 -2.26
C ALA A 357 0.14 21.27 -0.77
N ASP A 358 0.82 20.14 -0.53
CA ASP A 358 1.18 19.64 0.79
C ASP A 358 2.69 19.67 0.95
N PRO A 359 3.23 20.63 1.74
CA PRO A 359 4.66 20.76 1.97
C PRO A 359 5.15 19.84 3.08
N ALA A 360 6.32 19.25 2.91
CA ALA A 360 6.98 18.39 3.88
C ALA A 360 8.29 19.00 4.41
N TYR A 361 8.87 18.41 5.45
CA TYR A 361 10.19 18.82 5.92
C TYR A 361 11.34 18.25 5.08
N GLY A 362 11.11 17.18 4.33
CA GLY A 362 12.07 16.55 3.42
C GLY A 362 13.35 16.08 4.09
N SER A 363 14.07 15.18 3.49
CA SER A 363 15.51 14.83 3.60
C SER A 363 15.87 13.36 3.76
N SER A 364 14.91 12.45 3.68
CA SER A 364 15.20 11.01 3.62
C SER A 364 14.08 10.27 2.89
N ASP A 365 14.38 9.09 2.36
CA ASP A 365 13.39 8.20 1.71
C ASP A 365 12.20 7.83 2.62
N TRP A 366 12.37 7.99 3.94
CA TRP A 366 11.38 7.73 4.98
C TRP A 366 10.58 8.97 5.40
N ALA A 367 10.99 10.17 4.98
CA ALA A 367 10.32 11.42 5.30
C ALA A 367 9.02 11.58 4.47
N ASP A 368 8.12 12.44 4.96
CA ASP A 368 6.94 12.85 4.21
C ASP A 368 7.35 13.54 2.91
N ARG A 369 6.53 13.40 1.89
CA ARG A 369 6.82 13.92 0.55
C ARG A 369 6.19 15.27 0.34
N PHE A 370 6.92 16.14 -0.31
CA PHE A 370 6.33 17.31 -0.94
C PHE A 370 5.40 16.86 -2.05
N CYS A 371 4.12 17.18 -1.97
CA CYS A 371 3.13 16.78 -2.94
C CYS A 371 2.37 17.97 -3.52
N ILE A 372 2.17 17.96 -4.83
CA ILE A 372 1.28 18.90 -5.53
C ILE A 372 0.35 18.10 -6.43
N GLN A 373 -0.93 18.43 -6.36
CA GLN A 373 -1.96 17.87 -7.23
C GLN A 373 -2.61 18.98 -8.05
N VAL A 374 -2.70 18.79 -9.33
CA VAL A 374 -3.33 19.75 -10.25
C VAL A 374 -4.54 19.09 -10.89
N PHE A 375 -5.69 19.76 -10.78
CA PHE A 375 -6.94 19.31 -11.40
C PHE A 375 -7.49 20.38 -12.32
N ARG A 376 -7.92 19.96 -13.51
CA ARG A 376 -8.76 20.79 -14.39
C ARG A 376 -10.20 20.73 -13.90
N CYS A 377 -10.85 21.90 -13.84
CA CYS A 377 -12.13 22.07 -13.21
C CYS A 377 -13.24 22.42 -14.23
N TYR A 378 -14.42 21.86 -13.97
CA TYR A 378 -15.65 22.06 -14.69
C TYR A 378 -16.82 22.26 -13.73
N ALA A 379 -17.98 22.70 -14.20
CA ALA A 379 -19.17 22.82 -13.36
C ALA A 379 -19.65 21.48 -12.80
N ASP A 380 -19.38 20.39 -13.51
CA ASP A 380 -19.80 19.01 -13.19
C ASP A 380 -18.66 18.13 -12.62
N GLY A 381 -17.53 18.75 -12.24
CA GLY A 381 -16.44 18.02 -11.56
C GLY A 381 -15.04 18.47 -11.96
N MET A 382 -14.07 17.62 -11.65
CA MET A 382 -12.65 17.89 -11.90
C MET A 382 -11.88 16.63 -12.32
N GLU A 383 -10.80 16.82 -13.07
CA GLU A 383 -9.93 15.76 -13.58
C GLU A 383 -8.46 16.04 -13.24
N GLN A 384 -7.76 15.04 -12.72
CA GLN A 384 -6.34 15.14 -12.43
C GLN A 384 -5.56 15.33 -13.74
N VAL A 385 -4.79 16.40 -13.83
CA VAL A 385 -3.98 16.69 -15.03
C VAL A 385 -2.49 16.64 -14.77
N ALA A 386 -2.05 16.87 -13.52
CA ALA A 386 -0.66 16.68 -13.14
C ALA A 386 -0.52 16.30 -11.66
N GLU A 387 0.55 15.57 -11.35
CA GLU A 387 1.00 15.25 -10.00
C GLU A 387 2.49 15.47 -9.87
N PHE A 388 2.91 16.19 -8.84
CA PHE A 388 4.30 16.27 -8.42
C PHE A 388 4.46 15.66 -7.04
N ALA A 389 5.48 14.79 -6.86
CA ALA A 389 5.77 14.19 -5.57
C ALA A 389 7.26 13.84 -5.44
N THR A 390 7.91 14.30 -4.35
CA THR A 390 9.29 13.94 -4.01
C THR A 390 9.58 14.14 -2.52
N SER A 391 10.51 13.36 -1.96
CA SER A 391 11.09 13.59 -0.63
C SER A 391 12.43 14.34 -0.70
N GLU A 392 13.01 14.49 -1.89
CA GLU A 392 14.38 15.01 -2.09
C GLU A 392 14.35 16.48 -2.52
N MET A 393 13.83 17.36 -1.68
CA MET A 393 13.91 18.81 -1.90
C MET A 393 13.73 19.59 -0.58
N ASN A 394 13.97 20.89 -0.66
CA ASN A 394 13.70 21.80 0.43
C ASN A 394 12.48 22.69 0.16
N THR A 395 12.03 23.42 1.17
CA THR A 395 10.84 24.28 1.10
C THR A 395 10.94 25.41 0.08
N TYR A 396 12.12 25.94 -0.18
CA TYR A 396 12.33 26.98 -1.21
C TYR A 396 12.13 26.41 -2.61
N GLN A 397 12.75 25.26 -2.88
CA GLN A 397 12.60 24.57 -4.15
C GLN A 397 11.15 24.17 -4.40
N PHE A 398 10.43 23.73 -3.36
CA PHE A 398 9.02 23.41 -3.46
C PHE A 398 8.16 24.65 -3.82
N ALA A 399 8.45 25.80 -3.23
CA ALA A 399 7.81 27.06 -3.63
C ALA A 399 8.05 27.39 -5.12
N TRP A 400 9.24 27.09 -5.64
CA TRP A 400 9.57 27.29 -7.05
C TRP A 400 8.79 26.34 -7.97
N VAL A 401 8.63 25.07 -7.58
CA VAL A 401 7.78 24.12 -8.31
C VAL A 401 6.33 24.58 -8.32
N ILE A 402 5.80 25.03 -7.18
CA ILE A 402 4.44 25.62 -7.12
C ILE A 402 4.30 26.79 -8.10
N ALA A 403 5.28 27.72 -8.09
CA ALA A 403 5.26 28.87 -8.97
C ALA A 403 5.30 28.48 -10.46
N HIS A 404 6.14 27.50 -10.83
CA HIS A 404 6.21 26.96 -12.19
C HIS A 404 4.88 26.33 -12.63
N LEU A 405 4.29 25.47 -11.77
CA LEU A 405 3.02 24.81 -12.11
C LEU A 405 1.86 25.81 -12.17
N ALA A 406 1.78 26.78 -11.25
CA ALA A 406 0.76 27.83 -11.29
C ALA A 406 0.92 28.74 -12.51
N GLY A 407 2.16 28.98 -12.96
CA GLY A 407 2.44 29.73 -14.20
C GLY A 407 2.09 28.96 -15.46
N ALA A 408 2.26 27.64 -15.45
CA ALA A 408 1.90 26.75 -16.56
C ALA A 408 0.38 26.58 -16.65
N TYR A 409 -0.26 26.17 -15.57
CA TYR A 409 -1.70 25.99 -15.45
C TYR A 409 -2.37 27.31 -15.03
N LYS A 410 -2.48 28.23 -15.99
CA LYS A 410 -3.10 29.55 -15.77
C LYS A 410 -4.54 29.42 -15.27
N ASN A 411 -5.07 30.47 -14.61
CA ASN A 411 -6.39 30.47 -13.97
C ASN A 411 -6.53 29.39 -12.87
N SER A 412 -5.44 29.08 -12.18
CA SER A 412 -5.45 28.12 -11.08
C SER A 412 -5.75 28.79 -9.74
N THR A 413 -6.50 28.09 -8.90
CA THR A 413 -6.65 28.41 -7.47
C THR A 413 -5.73 27.52 -6.67
N LEU A 414 -4.72 28.10 -6.00
CA LEU A 414 -3.78 27.40 -5.14
C LEU A 414 -4.33 27.26 -3.72
N ASN A 415 -4.45 26.06 -3.21
CA ASN A 415 -4.69 25.76 -1.81
C ASN A 415 -3.47 25.06 -1.23
N LEU A 416 -2.74 25.76 -0.36
CA LEU A 416 -1.49 25.33 0.25
C LEU A 416 -1.70 25.08 1.74
N GLU A 417 -1.27 23.93 2.25
CA GLU A 417 -1.20 23.70 3.68
C GLU A 417 -0.16 24.60 4.34
N VAL A 418 -0.53 25.26 5.43
CA VAL A 418 0.36 26.19 6.15
C VAL A 418 0.93 25.63 7.44
N ASN A 419 0.55 24.42 7.82
CA ASN A 419 1.12 23.74 8.98
C ASN A 419 2.60 23.42 8.72
N GLY A 420 3.39 23.34 9.79
CA GLY A 420 4.79 22.95 9.69
C GLY A 420 5.58 23.82 8.68
N PRO A 421 6.12 23.24 7.61
CA PRO A 421 6.96 23.93 6.64
C PRO A 421 6.19 24.88 5.70
N GLY A 422 4.86 24.82 5.66
CA GLY A 422 4.05 25.59 4.71
C GLY A 422 4.22 27.11 4.85
N GLN A 423 4.44 27.60 6.05
CA GLN A 423 4.72 29.03 6.26
C GLN A 423 6.02 29.49 5.58
N ALA A 424 7.04 28.62 5.55
CA ALA A 424 8.31 28.91 4.84
C ALA A 424 8.08 28.94 3.32
N VAL A 425 7.25 28.04 2.78
CA VAL A 425 6.86 28.06 1.37
C VAL A 425 6.16 29.37 1.00
N ILE A 426 5.19 29.84 1.82
CA ILE A 426 4.54 31.13 1.61
C ILE A 426 5.53 32.29 1.62
N ASN A 427 6.46 32.28 2.54
CA ASN A 427 7.46 33.33 2.62
C ASN A 427 8.34 33.37 1.37
N GLU A 428 8.71 32.21 0.84
CA GLU A 428 9.49 32.13 -0.41
C GLU A 428 8.68 32.60 -1.63
N LEU A 429 7.42 32.21 -1.73
CA LEU A 429 6.53 32.75 -2.76
C LEU A 429 6.44 34.28 -2.72
N LYS A 430 6.44 34.90 -1.50
CA LYS A 430 6.51 36.36 -1.34
C LYS A 430 7.90 36.93 -1.72
N ASN A 431 8.98 36.17 -1.51
CA ASN A 431 10.33 36.56 -1.94
C ASN A 431 10.44 36.59 -3.45
N LEU A 432 9.88 35.62 -4.17
CA LEU A 432 9.86 35.61 -5.64
C LEU A 432 9.25 36.89 -6.20
N LYS A 433 8.20 37.45 -5.58
CA LYS A 433 7.63 38.75 -5.94
C LYS A 433 8.63 39.90 -5.81
N ARG A 434 9.34 39.95 -4.66
CA ARG A 434 10.34 41.00 -4.43
C ARG A 434 11.49 40.90 -5.43
N GLN A 435 11.95 39.67 -5.72
CA GLN A 435 13.00 39.43 -6.71
C GLN A 435 12.54 39.83 -8.10
N ALA A 436 11.32 39.49 -8.50
CA ALA A 436 10.74 39.89 -9.79
C ALA A 436 10.76 41.42 -9.99
N SER A 437 10.45 42.17 -8.92
CA SER A 437 10.49 43.64 -8.96
C SER A 437 11.91 44.22 -9.08
N SER A 438 12.93 43.49 -8.63
CA SER A 438 14.33 43.95 -8.63
C SER A 438 15.13 43.50 -9.87
N ILE A 439 14.82 42.36 -10.47
CA ILE A 439 15.55 41.78 -11.60
C ILE A 439 15.32 42.57 -12.89
N GLY A 440 14.09 43.10 -13.12
CA GLY A 440 13.73 43.81 -14.32
C GLY A 440 13.76 42.95 -15.61
N GLY A 441 13.48 43.53 -16.76
CA GLY A 441 13.55 42.86 -18.05
C GLY A 441 12.47 41.80 -18.28
N VAL A 442 12.75 40.84 -19.17
CA VAL A 442 11.78 39.77 -19.54
C VAL A 442 11.57 38.80 -18.37
N VAL A 443 12.64 38.39 -17.71
CA VAL A 443 12.59 37.44 -16.57
C VAL A 443 11.80 38.03 -15.42
N GLY A 444 12.00 39.30 -15.08
CA GLY A 444 11.23 39.99 -14.05
C GLY A 444 9.73 40.09 -14.37
N ARG A 445 9.39 40.30 -15.66
CA ARG A 445 7.98 40.29 -16.11
C ARG A 445 7.35 38.92 -16.01
N ASP A 446 8.02 37.87 -16.45
CA ASP A 446 7.52 36.50 -16.38
C ASP A 446 7.28 36.08 -14.91
N LEU A 447 8.17 36.43 -13.98
CA LEU A 447 8.00 36.21 -12.54
C LEU A 447 6.81 37.00 -11.96
N MET A 448 6.63 38.25 -12.40
CA MET A 448 5.49 39.08 -11.96
C MET A 448 4.16 38.54 -12.47
N ASP A 449 4.11 38.04 -13.70
CA ASP A 449 2.91 37.43 -14.27
C ASP A 449 2.53 36.17 -13.51
N VAL A 450 3.48 35.27 -13.22
CA VAL A 450 3.27 34.09 -12.40
C VAL A 450 2.79 34.47 -11.00
N TYR A 451 3.45 35.41 -10.35
CA TYR A 451 3.07 35.83 -9.00
C TYR A 451 1.70 36.53 -8.98
N SER A 452 1.41 37.38 -9.94
CA SER A 452 0.11 38.07 -10.05
C SER A 452 -1.03 37.08 -10.27
N SER A 453 -0.81 36.04 -11.07
CA SER A 453 -1.77 34.95 -11.21
C SER A 453 -2.01 34.23 -9.89
N MET A 454 -0.96 33.89 -9.14
CA MET A 454 -1.10 33.23 -7.85
C MET A 454 -1.81 34.10 -6.80
N GLN A 455 -1.51 35.41 -6.73
CA GLN A 455 -2.06 36.30 -5.71
C GLN A 455 -3.59 36.45 -5.81
N GLN A 456 -4.14 36.36 -6.99
CA GLN A 456 -5.58 36.39 -7.21
C GLN A 456 -6.29 35.10 -6.77
N PHE A 457 -5.58 33.98 -6.67
CA PHE A 457 -6.12 32.65 -6.57
C PHE A 457 -5.63 31.84 -5.35
N ILE A 458 -4.82 32.44 -4.45
CA ILE A 458 -4.49 31.75 -3.19
C ILE A 458 -5.71 31.68 -2.31
N TRP A 459 -6.08 30.47 -1.88
CA TRP A 459 -7.20 30.23 -0.98
C TRP A 459 -7.02 31.01 0.34
N ARG A 460 -8.07 31.69 0.78
CA ARG A 460 -8.09 32.46 2.01
C ARG A 460 -9.07 31.86 3.00
N ARG A 461 -8.68 31.81 4.26
CA ARG A 461 -9.57 31.36 5.32
C ARG A 461 -10.73 32.35 5.50
N ASN A 462 -11.92 31.82 5.76
CA ASN A 462 -13.03 32.62 6.25
C ASN A 462 -12.79 32.91 7.73
N ASP A 463 -13.02 34.13 8.17
CA ASP A 463 -13.04 34.45 9.59
C ASP A 463 -14.36 33.97 10.26
N SER A 464 -14.39 34.02 11.61
CA SER A 464 -15.55 33.60 12.40
C SER A 464 -16.80 34.41 12.17
N LEU A 465 -16.69 35.53 11.46
CA LEU A 465 -17.79 36.44 11.14
C LEU A 465 -18.26 36.32 9.68
N GLY A 466 -17.74 35.33 8.94
CA GLY A 466 -18.11 35.08 7.54
C GLY A 466 -17.41 36.00 6.53
N GLY A 467 -16.45 36.82 6.96
CA GLY A 467 -15.58 37.63 6.10
C GLY A 467 -14.38 36.88 5.62
N MET A 468 -13.74 37.32 4.51
CA MET A 468 -12.46 36.77 4.07
C MET A 468 -11.34 37.25 5.00
N SER A 469 -10.71 36.33 5.73
CA SER A 469 -9.53 36.60 6.52
C SER A 469 -8.35 37.03 5.63
N ASN A 470 -7.46 37.86 6.19
CA ASN A 470 -6.15 38.15 5.56
C ASN A 470 -5.16 36.93 5.62
N SER A 471 -5.54 35.85 6.34
CA SER A 471 -4.75 34.63 6.45
C SER A 471 -4.88 33.79 5.19
N ILE A 472 -3.78 33.58 4.50
CA ILE A 472 -3.70 32.75 3.29
C ILE A 472 -3.30 31.31 3.64
N GLY A 473 -3.77 30.37 2.83
CA GLY A 473 -3.48 28.95 2.93
C GLY A 473 -4.30 28.20 3.97
N TRP A 474 -4.32 26.90 3.85
CA TRP A 474 -5.12 25.99 4.65
C TRP A 474 -4.43 25.64 5.97
N LEU A 475 -5.07 25.88 7.09
CA LEU A 475 -4.62 25.39 8.40
C LEU A 475 -5.29 24.05 8.67
N THR A 476 -4.52 23.00 8.69
CA THR A 476 -5.00 21.64 8.99
C THR A 476 -5.15 21.47 10.50
N THR A 477 -6.39 21.29 10.92
CA THR A 477 -6.84 20.83 12.23
C THR A 477 -7.63 19.56 12.02
N GLN A 478 -7.96 18.80 13.06
CA GLN A 478 -8.81 17.62 12.93
C GLN A 478 -10.10 17.94 12.17
N GLN A 479 -10.79 19.02 12.53
CA GLN A 479 -12.05 19.43 11.90
C GLN A 479 -11.87 19.87 10.44
N SER A 480 -10.83 20.64 10.12
CA SER A 480 -10.59 21.08 8.74
C SER A 480 -10.07 19.93 7.85
N LYS A 481 -9.28 18.99 8.40
CA LYS A 481 -8.87 17.75 7.71
C LYS A 481 -10.09 16.91 7.35
N GLU A 482 -11.00 16.71 8.31
CA GLU A 482 -12.25 15.98 8.05
C GLU A 482 -13.09 16.66 6.97
N ARG A 483 -13.21 17.97 6.99
CA ARG A 483 -13.98 18.73 5.99
C ARG A 483 -13.40 18.57 4.59
N MET A 484 -12.09 18.77 4.40
CA MET A 484 -11.47 18.66 3.07
C MET A 484 -11.50 17.23 2.51
N LEU A 485 -11.24 16.23 3.36
CA LEU A 485 -11.32 14.83 2.95
C LEU A 485 -12.76 14.38 2.66
N SER A 486 -13.76 14.96 3.36
CA SER A 486 -15.18 14.73 3.05
C SER A 486 -15.57 15.29 1.68
N TYR A 487 -15.09 16.49 1.30
CA TYR A 487 -15.28 17.00 -0.06
C TYR A 487 -14.65 16.07 -1.10
N MET A 488 -13.41 15.64 -0.87
CA MET A 488 -12.72 14.71 -1.77
C MET A 488 -13.50 13.40 -1.92
N LYS A 489 -13.94 12.81 -0.81
CA LYS A 489 -14.74 11.58 -0.79
C LYS A 489 -16.02 11.72 -1.58
N ASP A 490 -16.83 12.75 -1.29
CA ASP A 490 -18.10 12.98 -1.96
C ASP A 490 -17.93 13.11 -3.47
N TYR A 491 -16.97 13.92 -3.92
CA TYR A 491 -16.71 14.10 -5.34
C TYR A 491 -16.13 12.86 -6.01
N PHE A 492 -15.23 12.13 -5.34
CA PHE A 492 -14.66 10.89 -5.87
C PHE A 492 -15.72 9.79 -5.99
N GLU A 493 -16.53 9.57 -4.98
CA GLU A 493 -17.54 8.52 -4.98
C GLU A 493 -18.68 8.78 -5.98
N ARG A 494 -19.02 10.04 -6.22
CA ARG A 494 -19.97 10.45 -7.27
C ARG A 494 -19.39 10.48 -8.68
N GLY A 495 -18.08 10.26 -8.86
CA GLY A 495 -17.41 10.33 -10.17
C GLY A 495 -17.22 11.77 -10.67
N MET A 496 -17.35 12.76 -9.79
CA MET A 496 -17.07 14.16 -10.09
C MET A 496 -15.59 14.51 -9.99
N MET A 497 -14.79 13.71 -9.27
CA MET A 497 -13.35 13.85 -9.15
C MET A 497 -12.67 12.59 -9.71
N ASN A 498 -11.97 12.72 -10.83
CA ASN A 498 -11.24 11.63 -11.47
C ASN A 498 -9.75 11.71 -11.13
N ILE A 499 -9.21 10.63 -10.59
CA ILE A 499 -7.81 10.50 -10.18
C ILE A 499 -7.14 9.45 -11.05
N TYR A 500 -5.98 9.78 -11.63
CA TYR A 500 -5.24 8.95 -12.57
C TYR A 500 -3.89 8.49 -12.05
N SER A 501 -3.43 9.00 -10.89
CA SER A 501 -2.24 8.51 -10.20
C SER A 501 -2.54 7.21 -9.46
N GLU A 502 -1.86 6.12 -9.86
CA GLU A 502 -1.95 4.83 -9.19
C GLU A 502 -1.49 4.95 -7.72
N GLU A 503 -0.41 5.69 -7.47
CA GLU A 503 0.12 5.89 -6.11
C GLU A 503 -0.83 6.69 -5.21
N THR A 504 -1.56 7.66 -5.78
CA THR A 504 -2.60 8.39 -5.03
C THR A 504 -3.76 7.47 -4.68
N ILE A 505 -4.22 6.64 -5.63
CA ILE A 505 -5.31 5.68 -5.39
C ILE A 505 -4.88 4.64 -4.34
N ASP A 506 -3.63 4.17 -4.37
CA ASP A 506 -3.12 3.24 -3.37
C ASP A 506 -3.05 3.90 -1.99
N GLN A 507 -2.63 5.16 -1.86
CA GLN A 507 -2.72 5.90 -0.60
C GLN A 507 -4.18 6.05 -0.14
N MET A 508 -5.13 6.34 -1.02
CA MET A 508 -6.56 6.43 -0.66
C MET A 508 -7.10 5.16 -0.02
N LYS A 509 -6.67 3.99 -0.49
CA LYS A 509 -7.04 2.70 0.11
C LYS A 509 -6.54 2.52 1.55
N THR A 510 -5.48 3.24 1.93
CA THR A 510 -4.91 3.17 3.27
C THR A 510 -5.55 4.11 4.29
N ILE A 511 -6.38 5.05 3.83
CA ILE A 511 -7.05 6.01 4.72
C ILE A 511 -8.21 5.36 5.46
N VAL A 512 -8.17 5.48 6.77
CA VAL A 512 -9.21 4.93 7.68
C VAL A 512 -9.79 6.01 8.58
N ARG A 513 -11.01 5.77 9.03
CA ARG A 513 -11.59 6.52 10.14
C ARG A 513 -11.49 5.68 11.41
N ASP A 514 -10.69 6.14 12.37
CA ASP A 514 -10.53 5.50 13.68
C ASP A 514 -10.75 6.52 14.78
N MET A 515 -11.58 6.18 15.78
CA MET A 515 -11.91 7.01 16.96
C MET A 515 -12.14 8.50 16.68
N GLY A 516 -12.71 8.83 15.50
CA GLY A 516 -13.01 10.23 15.11
C GLY A 516 -11.86 10.93 14.38
N SER A 517 -10.70 10.29 14.20
CA SER A 517 -9.61 10.75 13.33
C SER A 517 -9.70 10.10 11.95
N ILE A 518 -9.21 10.80 10.91
CA ILE A 518 -9.07 10.28 9.55
C ILE A 518 -7.58 10.32 9.22
N GLU A 519 -6.96 9.16 9.15
CA GLU A 519 -5.51 9.02 9.02
C GLU A 519 -5.15 7.84 8.12
N ALA A 520 -3.94 7.85 7.56
CA ALA A 520 -3.38 6.67 6.93
C ALA A 520 -3.09 5.60 8.00
N SER A 521 -3.44 4.35 7.72
CA SER A 521 -3.21 3.27 8.66
C SER A 521 -1.73 2.91 8.74
N GLY A 522 -1.23 2.69 9.95
CA GLY A 522 0.15 2.32 10.20
C GLY A 522 1.14 3.42 9.80
N ARG A 523 2.19 3.06 9.06
CA ARG A 523 3.19 4.00 8.50
C ARG A 523 2.89 4.46 7.08
N ASN A 524 1.70 4.19 6.59
CA ASN A 524 1.36 4.67 5.25
C ASN A 524 1.32 6.19 5.25
N LYS A 525 1.75 6.75 4.13
CA LYS A 525 1.75 8.19 3.90
C LYS A 525 0.41 8.61 3.32
N ASP A 526 -0.04 9.81 3.67
CA ASP A 526 -1.26 10.43 3.13
C ASP A 526 -0.98 11.71 2.33
N ASP A 527 0.29 12.06 2.08
CA ASP A 527 0.71 13.32 1.45
C ASP A 527 -0.03 13.61 0.13
N ARG A 528 -0.14 12.60 -0.76
CA ARG A 528 -0.87 12.74 -2.03
C ARG A 528 -2.36 12.93 -1.82
N VAL A 529 -2.92 12.23 -0.84
CA VAL A 529 -4.35 12.32 -0.49
C VAL A 529 -4.65 13.67 0.15
N ILE A 530 -3.76 14.18 1.00
CA ILE A 530 -3.88 15.53 1.59
C ILE A 530 -3.85 16.58 0.48
N ALA A 531 -2.90 16.52 -0.43
CA ALA A 531 -2.84 17.44 -1.57
C ALA A 531 -4.11 17.36 -2.47
N CYS A 532 -4.67 16.17 -2.70
CA CYS A 532 -5.96 16.00 -3.36
C CYS A 532 -7.11 16.60 -2.56
N GLY A 533 -7.14 16.42 -1.25
CA GLY A 533 -8.15 17.01 -0.36
C GLY A 533 -8.12 18.53 -0.39
N LEU A 534 -6.92 19.13 -0.38
CA LEU A 534 -6.73 20.58 -0.54
C LEU A 534 -7.28 21.09 -1.87
N ALA A 535 -7.03 20.38 -2.98
CA ALA A 535 -7.59 20.70 -4.28
C ALA A 535 -9.11 20.59 -4.29
N ALA A 536 -9.67 19.53 -3.69
CA ALA A 536 -11.11 19.33 -3.56
C ALA A 536 -11.78 20.45 -2.75
N ALA A 537 -11.16 20.91 -1.67
CA ALA A 537 -11.65 22.02 -0.86
C ALA A 537 -11.64 23.35 -1.65
N ALA A 538 -10.58 23.65 -2.41
CA ALA A 538 -10.51 24.82 -3.27
C ALA A 538 -11.60 24.80 -4.35
N TYR A 539 -11.84 23.63 -4.94
CA TYR A 539 -12.94 23.46 -5.90
C TYR A 539 -14.29 23.67 -5.25
N ALA A 540 -14.56 23.01 -4.13
CA ALA A 540 -15.85 23.11 -3.44
C ALA A 540 -16.21 24.54 -3.02
N GLU A 541 -15.24 25.26 -2.46
CA GLU A 541 -15.49 26.54 -1.80
C GLU A 541 -15.36 27.75 -2.75
N GLN A 542 -14.55 27.66 -3.81
CA GLN A 542 -14.24 28.81 -4.65
C GLN A 542 -14.50 28.61 -6.14
N VAL A 543 -14.02 27.51 -6.73
CA VAL A 543 -13.99 27.35 -8.17
C VAL A 543 -15.28 26.78 -8.72
N GLY A 544 -15.79 25.70 -8.15
CA GLY A 544 -17.01 25.02 -8.60
C GLY A 544 -18.23 25.94 -8.67
N PRO A 545 -18.56 26.72 -7.62
CA PRO A 545 -19.69 27.67 -7.67
C PRO A 545 -19.60 28.69 -8.82
N ARG A 546 -18.40 29.16 -9.14
CA ARG A 546 -18.18 30.11 -10.26
C ARG A 546 -18.40 29.42 -11.61
N LEU A 547 -17.90 28.18 -11.78
CA LEU A 547 -18.07 27.42 -13.02
C LEU A 547 -19.53 27.02 -13.26
N ILE A 548 -20.25 26.66 -12.20
CA ILE A 548 -21.69 26.37 -12.26
C ILE A 548 -22.45 27.62 -12.72
N THR A 549 -22.14 28.79 -12.18
CA THR A 549 -22.76 30.06 -12.58
C THR A 549 -22.43 30.41 -14.04
N ALA A 550 -21.19 30.13 -14.46
CA ALA A 550 -20.73 30.35 -15.84
C ALA A 550 -21.15 29.26 -16.82
N LYS A 551 -21.75 28.15 -16.34
CA LYS A 551 -22.17 26.97 -17.12
C LYS A 551 -21.04 26.31 -17.92
N ILE A 552 -19.84 26.28 -17.36
CA ILE A 552 -18.66 25.66 -17.98
C ILE A 552 -18.63 24.19 -17.60
N THR A 553 -19.22 23.33 -18.43
CA THR A 553 -19.31 21.88 -18.25
C THR A 553 -18.25 21.15 -19.08
N ARG A 554 -18.01 19.88 -18.76
CA ARG A 554 -17.19 19.01 -19.62
C ARG A 554 -17.86 18.84 -20.98
N ASP A 555 -17.11 18.99 -22.04
CA ASP A 555 -17.58 18.62 -23.37
C ASP A 555 -17.31 17.12 -23.59
N LEU A 556 -18.26 16.29 -23.19
CA LEU A 556 -18.15 14.82 -23.24
C LEU A 556 -18.02 14.25 -24.68
N ASN A 557 -18.23 15.08 -25.72
CA ASN A 557 -18.23 14.66 -27.10
C ASN A 557 -16.97 15.07 -27.88
N LYS A 558 -16.08 15.89 -27.32
CA LYS A 558 -14.83 16.28 -28.00
C LYS A 558 -13.70 15.34 -27.67
N LYS A 559 -13.40 14.39 -28.58
CA LYS A 559 -12.10 13.73 -28.63
C LYS A 559 -11.04 14.75 -29.11
N GLN A 560 -9.78 14.56 -28.72
CA GLN A 560 -8.66 15.39 -29.20
C GLN A 560 -8.61 15.55 -30.76
N GLU A 561 -9.20 14.60 -31.48
CA GLU A 561 -9.34 14.60 -32.95
C GLU A 561 -10.35 15.65 -33.48
N ASP A 562 -11.23 16.19 -32.61
CA ASP A 562 -12.27 17.15 -32.97
C ASP A 562 -11.92 18.62 -32.62
N MET A 563 -10.67 18.91 -32.24
CA MET A 563 -10.23 20.28 -31.96
C MET A 563 -10.25 21.14 -33.21
N THR A 564 -10.88 22.30 -33.13
CA THR A 564 -10.81 23.31 -34.21
C THR A 564 -9.37 23.82 -34.38
N PRO A 565 -9.01 24.31 -35.60
CA PRO A 565 -7.68 24.91 -35.84
C PRO A 565 -7.31 26.02 -34.85
N GLY A 566 -8.29 26.75 -34.29
CA GLY A 566 -8.09 27.78 -33.27
C GLY A 566 -7.72 27.18 -31.89
N GLU A 567 -8.37 26.07 -31.48
CA GLU A 567 -8.08 25.36 -30.27
C GLU A 567 -6.69 24.68 -30.33
N MET A 568 -6.31 24.17 -31.52
CA MET A 568 -4.94 23.67 -31.77
C MET A 568 -3.89 24.78 -31.75
N ALA A 569 -4.21 25.99 -32.24
CA ALA A 569 -3.30 27.13 -32.22
C ALA A 569 -3.11 27.67 -30.78
N ALA A 570 -4.16 27.67 -29.97
CA ALA A 570 -4.10 28.02 -28.55
C ALA A 570 -3.23 27.00 -27.77
N SER A 571 -3.39 25.70 -28.01
CA SER A 571 -2.53 24.63 -27.50
C SER A 571 -1.04 24.83 -27.86
N ARG A 572 -0.74 25.29 -29.09
CA ARG A 572 0.64 25.64 -29.52
C ARG A 572 1.20 26.86 -28.79
N GLY A 573 0.37 27.86 -28.48
CA GLY A 573 0.75 29.04 -27.70
C GLY A 573 1.19 28.66 -26.26
N VAL A 574 0.46 27.78 -25.60
CA VAL A 574 0.80 27.22 -24.31
C VAL A 574 2.08 26.38 -24.38
N SER A 575 2.24 25.56 -25.44
CA SER A 575 3.48 24.81 -25.70
C SER A 575 4.69 25.73 -25.85
N THR A 576 4.52 26.93 -26.46
CA THR A 576 5.60 27.92 -26.57
C THR A 576 5.96 28.54 -25.23
N TYR A 577 4.98 28.81 -24.36
CA TYR A 577 5.22 29.28 -22.99
C TYR A 577 5.90 28.20 -22.16
N LEU A 578 5.43 26.96 -22.20
CA LEU A 578 6.03 25.82 -21.51
C LEU A 578 7.48 25.58 -21.95
N LYS A 579 7.78 25.66 -23.27
CA LYS A 579 9.16 25.61 -23.79
C LYS A 579 10.02 26.73 -23.25
N ARG A 580 9.46 27.94 -23.07
CA ARG A 580 10.17 29.12 -22.57
C ARG A 580 10.53 29.00 -21.07
N ILE A 581 9.72 28.33 -20.28
CA ILE A 581 10.00 28.04 -18.85
C ILE A 581 10.67 26.68 -18.62
N GLY A 582 11.14 26.03 -19.72
CA GLY A 582 11.87 24.77 -19.65
C GLY A 582 11.01 23.49 -19.75
N PHE A 583 9.69 23.61 -19.95
CA PHE A 583 8.84 22.48 -20.28
C PHE A 583 9.04 22.05 -21.74
N GLY A 584 9.54 20.84 -21.98
CA GLY A 584 9.54 20.24 -23.34
C GLY A 584 10.63 20.73 -24.28
N SER A 585 11.74 21.29 -23.81
CA SER A 585 12.91 21.51 -24.65
C SER A 585 13.73 20.24 -24.78
N GLN A 586 13.37 19.43 -25.76
CA GLN A 586 14.25 18.79 -26.73
C GLN A 586 13.47 18.57 -27.98
#